data_5fb7b20c494848b1e3cc25a7069ac243
#
_entry.id   5fb7b20c494848b1e3cc25a7069ac243
#
_cell.length_a   1.000
_cell.length_b   1.000
_cell.length_c   1.000
_cell.angle_alpha   90.00
_cell.angle_beta   90.00
_cell.angle_gamma   90.00
#
_symmetry.space_group_name_H-M   'P 1'
#
loop_
_entity.id
_entity.type
_entity.pdbx_description
1 polymer ?
#
loop_
_entity_poly.entity_id
_entity_poly.type
_entity_poly.pdbx_seq_one_letter_code
_entity_poly.pdbx_strand_id
1 'polypeptide(L)'
;MIYKLIPVLLLSLTINAEVKNYSAEYEFISEEITIAGTRALDINEGLGSLSFKAKNLLASMFFESKFRVIDGKVISDSYKVRIKPKFVNRDQELVFNHENNTISSNGRDNWIVEVDKNIQILDPLNSQIQLKLNIANNVNNFSLNLIDLENGELESYQYIVDGVKTIEFKDELYDCMVVKRTKLDSNSNKVTLYYVSKDLGYMFLEVQESSEKREQQLQLIELLSLG
;
A
#
# COMPACT_ATOMS: atom_id res chain seq x y z
N MET A 1 12.62 61.53 -13.20
CA MET A 1 13.37 60.32 -12.93
C MET A 1 12.32 59.24 -12.58
N ILE A 2 11.95 58.41 -13.55
CA ILE A 2 10.83 57.47 -13.41
C ILE A 2 11.43 56.06 -13.12
N TYR A 3 11.29 55.61 -11.89
CA TYR A 3 11.71 54.23 -11.51
C TYR A 3 10.68 53.22 -12.04
N LYS A 4 11.08 52.43 -13.03
CA LYS A 4 10.31 51.22 -13.46
C LYS A 4 10.49 50.15 -12.41
N LEU A 5 9.43 49.87 -11.65
CA LEU A 5 9.34 48.63 -10.85
C LEU A 5 9.18 47.43 -11.82
N ILE A 6 10.15 46.54 -11.81
CA ILE A 6 10.06 45.24 -12.48
C ILE A 6 9.40 44.27 -11.48
N PRO A 7 8.22 43.69 -11.79
CA PRO A 7 7.65 42.69 -10.93
C PRO A 7 8.50 41.40 -11.03
N VAL A 8 9.09 40.99 -9.90
CA VAL A 8 9.74 39.69 -9.77
C VAL A 8 8.63 38.65 -9.68
N LEU A 9 8.42 37.89 -10.76
CA LEU A 9 7.52 36.76 -10.80
C LEU A 9 8.19 35.60 -10.03
N LEU A 10 7.82 35.41 -8.77
CA LEU A 10 8.19 34.22 -7.98
C LEU A 10 7.46 33.01 -8.57
N LEU A 11 8.13 32.29 -9.46
CA LEU A 11 7.71 30.92 -9.83
C LEU A 11 7.89 30.06 -8.57
N SER A 12 6.79 29.77 -7.90
CA SER A 12 6.72 28.71 -6.91
C SER A 12 6.91 27.37 -7.62
N LEU A 13 8.12 26.82 -7.56
CA LEU A 13 8.37 25.42 -7.90
C LEU A 13 7.60 24.57 -6.86
N THR A 14 6.43 24.10 -7.22
CA THR A 14 5.76 23.04 -6.46
C THR A 14 6.59 21.77 -6.66
N ILE A 15 7.44 21.46 -5.68
CA ILE A 15 8.06 20.14 -5.59
C ILE A 15 6.89 19.21 -5.25
N ASN A 16 6.33 18.58 -6.28
CA ASN A 16 5.40 17.47 -6.05
C ASN A 16 6.21 16.36 -5.42
N ALA A 17 5.87 16.03 -4.19
CA ALA A 17 6.44 14.87 -3.52
C ALA A 17 5.97 13.61 -4.26
N GLU A 18 6.89 12.92 -4.92
CA GLU A 18 6.60 11.79 -5.77
C GLU A 18 6.84 10.47 -5.04
N VAL A 19 5.90 9.55 -5.14
CA VAL A 19 6.08 8.17 -4.71
C VAL A 19 7.00 7.49 -5.71
N LYS A 20 8.21 7.15 -5.25
CA LYS A 20 9.26 6.59 -6.12
C LYS A 20 9.04 5.11 -6.39
N ASN A 21 9.44 4.69 -7.59
CA ASN A 21 9.62 3.28 -7.91
C ASN A 21 10.74 2.68 -7.07
N TYR A 22 10.61 1.42 -6.69
CA TYR A 22 11.64 0.75 -5.91
C TYR A 22 11.61 -0.76 -6.07
N SER A 23 12.74 -1.38 -5.80
CA SER A 23 12.86 -2.80 -5.49
C SER A 23 13.62 -2.93 -4.17
N ALA A 24 13.09 -3.73 -3.24
CA ALA A 24 13.66 -3.87 -1.91
C ALA A 24 13.35 -5.26 -1.33
N GLU A 25 14.23 -5.74 -0.47
CA GLU A 25 13.97 -6.93 0.32
C GLU A 25 13.30 -6.55 1.64
N TYR A 26 12.24 -7.29 1.94
CA TYR A 26 11.49 -7.19 3.18
C TYR A 26 11.43 -8.54 3.86
N GLU A 27 11.47 -8.55 5.17
CA GLU A 27 11.19 -9.71 6.00
C GLU A 27 9.76 -9.63 6.55
N PHE A 28 8.96 -10.65 6.27
CA PHE A 28 7.66 -10.85 6.90
C PHE A 28 7.84 -11.75 8.11
N ILE A 29 7.38 -11.28 9.26
CA ILE A 29 7.50 -11.95 10.56
C ILE A 29 6.10 -12.15 11.13
N SER A 30 5.79 -13.37 11.53
CA SER A 30 4.58 -13.73 12.28
C SER A 30 4.91 -14.86 13.26
N GLU A 31 3.98 -15.21 14.14
CA GLU A 31 4.13 -16.37 15.03
C GLU A 31 4.34 -17.69 14.27
N GLU A 32 3.78 -17.80 13.06
CA GLU A 32 3.81 -19.03 12.28
C GLU A 32 5.03 -19.13 11.33
N ILE A 33 5.54 -17.99 10.86
CA ILE A 33 6.59 -17.97 9.83
C ILE A 33 7.37 -16.65 9.83
N THR A 34 8.67 -16.78 9.57
CA THR A 34 9.53 -15.68 9.15
C THR A 34 10.04 -15.98 7.75
N ILE A 35 9.85 -15.04 6.82
CA ILE A 35 10.24 -15.23 5.42
C ILE A 35 10.65 -13.90 4.78
N ALA A 36 11.83 -13.89 4.18
CA ALA A 36 12.29 -12.74 3.39
C ALA A 36 11.80 -12.84 1.95
N GLY A 37 11.56 -11.69 1.35
CA GLY A 37 11.10 -11.60 -0.02
C GLY A 37 11.29 -10.24 -0.64
N THR A 38 11.28 -10.20 -1.97
CA THR A 38 11.41 -8.97 -2.74
C THR A 38 10.06 -8.30 -2.91
N ARG A 39 9.99 -7.02 -2.57
CA ARG A 39 8.88 -6.13 -2.84
C ARG A 39 9.29 -5.12 -3.91
N ALA A 40 8.50 -4.99 -4.96
CA ALA A 40 8.78 -4.08 -6.06
C ALA A 40 7.54 -3.24 -6.39
N LEU A 41 7.76 -1.93 -6.53
CA LEU A 41 6.80 -0.96 -7.05
C LEU A 41 7.34 -0.43 -8.37
N ASP A 42 6.52 -0.50 -9.40
CA ASP A 42 6.77 0.10 -10.70
C ASP A 42 5.54 0.88 -11.15
N ILE A 43 5.70 2.18 -11.37
CA ILE A 43 4.68 3.07 -11.93
C ILE A 43 5.32 3.78 -13.12
N ASN A 44 4.76 3.57 -14.31
CA ASN A 44 5.21 4.19 -15.54
C ASN A 44 4.01 4.71 -16.33
N GLU A 45 4.03 6.01 -16.65
CA GLU A 45 2.94 6.69 -17.39
C GLU A 45 1.54 6.44 -16.77
N GLY A 46 1.48 6.38 -15.44
CA GLY A 46 0.24 6.13 -14.71
C GLY A 46 -0.19 4.67 -14.63
N LEU A 47 0.47 3.74 -15.31
CA LEU A 47 0.26 2.29 -15.14
C LEU A 47 1.16 1.79 -14.02
N GLY A 48 0.59 1.11 -13.04
CA GLY A 48 1.30 0.68 -11.85
C GLY A 48 1.19 -0.81 -11.55
N SER A 49 2.26 -1.35 -10.97
CA SER A 49 2.25 -2.66 -10.35
C SER A 49 3.00 -2.63 -9.01
N LEU A 50 2.43 -3.29 -8.01
CA LEU A 50 3.09 -3.56 -6.74
C LEU A 50 3.08 -5.05 -6.50
N SER A 51 4.25 -5.63 -6.23
CA SER A 51 4.36 -7.06 -5.97
C SER A 51 5.19 -7.36 -4.72
N PHE A 52 4.91 -8.50 -4.10
CA PHE A 52 5.75 -9.12 -3.08
C PHE A 52 5.95 -10.59 -3.41
N LYS A 53 7.19 -11.05 -3.45
CA LYS A 53 7.56 -12.43 -3.78
C LYS A 53 8.52 -12.95 -2.71
N ALA A 54 8.10 -13.94 -1.95
CA ALA A 54 8.92 -14.59 -0.94
C ALA A 54 8.90 -16.10 -1.13
N LYS A 55 10.03 -16.77 -0.89
CA LYS A 55 10.14 -18.21 -0.99
C LYS A 55 11.25 -18.74 -0.09
N ASN A 56 10.91 -19.77 0.67
CA ASN A 56 11.89 -20.59 1.39
C ASN A 56 11.59 -22.09 1.17
N LEU A 57 12.22 -22.98 1.94
CA LEU A 57 12.01 -24.42 1.81
C LEU A 57 10.60 -24.88 2.17
N LEU A 58 9.91 -24.14 3.04
CA LEU A 58 8.62 -24.51 3.64
C LEU A 58 7.44 -23.82 2.98
N ALA A 59 7.64 -22.58 2.53
CA ALA A 59 6.57 -21.74 2.03
C ALA A 59 6.98 -20.89 0.83
N SER A 60 5.98 -20.48 0.05
CA SER A 60 6.13 -19.39 -0.94
C SER A 60 4.91 -18.49 -0.87
N MET A 61 5.16 -17.18 -1.01
CA MET A 61 4.16 -16.13 -1.05
C MET A 61 4.34 -15.31 -2.31
N PHE A 62 3.25 -15.05 -3.01
CA PHE A 62 3.21 -14.18 -4.15
C PHE A 62 1.96 -13.31 -4.05
N PHE A 63 2.18 -12.02 -4.04
CA PHE A 63 1.13 -11.00 -4.09
C PHE A 63 1.45 -10.05 -5.24
N GLU A 64 0.44 -9.69 -6.02
CA GLU A 64 0.58 -8.71 -7.10
C GLU A 64 -0.71 -7.91 -7.22
N SER A 65 -0.59 -6.59 -7.27
CA SER A 65 -1.66 -5.67 -7.63
C SER A 65 -1.26 -4.93 -8.90
N LYS A 66 -2.17 -4.85 -9.86
CA LYS A 66 -2.07 -3.99 -11.04
C LYS A 66 -3.11 -2.90 -10.95
N PHE A 67 -2.72 -1.68 -11.26
CA PHE A 67 -3.55 -0.51 -11.07
C PHE A 67 -3.13 0.64 -12.00
N ARG A 68 -3.97 1.66 -12.04
CA ARG A 68 -3.64 2.94 -12.69
C ARG A 68 -3.61 4.04 -11.64
N VAL A 69 -2.81 5.07 -11.88
CA VAL A 69 -2.83 6.32 -11.09
C VAL A 69 -3.31 7.44 -11.99
N ILE A 70 -4.47 8.00 -11.69
CA ILE A 70 -5.10 9.10 -12.45
C ILE A 70 -5.46 10.20 -11.45
N ASP A 71 -4.93 11.40 -11.65
CA ASP A 71 -5.17 12.58 -10.80
C ASP A 71 -4.95 12.29 -9.30
N GLY A 72 -3.88 11.56 -8.98
CA GLY A 72 -3.52 11.19 -7.60
C GLY A 72 -4.40 10.10 -6.96
N LYS A 73 -5.28 9.48 -7.74
CA LYS A 73 -6.14 8.36 -7.31
C LYS A 73 -5.69 7.05 -7.93
N VAL A 74 -5.60 6.02 -7.09
CA VAL A 74 -5.36 4.64 -7.53
C VAL A 74 -6.67 4.04 -8.01
N ILE A 75 -6.64 3.43 -9.19
CA ILE A 75 -7.75 2.67 -9.79
C ILE A 75 -7.28 1.22 -9.93
N SER A 76 -7.90 0.32 -9.19
CA SER A 76 -7.54 -1.11 -9.18
C SER A 76 -7.94 -1.78 -10.51
N ASP A 77 -7.04 -2.57 -11.09
CA ASP A 77 -7.34 -3.37 -12.29
C ASP A 77 -7.38 -4.87 -11.97
N SER A 78 -6.40 -5.38 -11.22
CA SER A 78 -6.40 -6.76 -10.75
C SER A 78 -5.55 -6.95 -9.49
N TYR A 79 -5.91 -7.95 -8.69
CA TYR A 79 -5.14 -8.39 -7.54
C TYR A 79 -4.99 -9.89 -7.56
N LYS A 80 -3.80 -10.39 -7.26
CA LYS A 80 -3.50 -11.81 -7.22
C LYS A 80 -2.73 -12.17 -5.97
N VAL A 81 -3.18 -13.23 -5.30
CA VAL A 81 -2.48 -13.83 -4.17
C VAL A 81 -2.30 -15.33 -4.41
N ARG A 82 -1.12 -15.83 -4.08
CA ARG A 82 -0.79 -17.26 -4.05
C ARG A 82 0.07 -17.55 -2.84
N ILE A 83 -0.40 -18.41 -1.96
CA ILE A 83 0.33 -18.80 -0.76
C ILE A 83 0.40 -20.33 -0.73
N LYS A 84 1.63 -20.85 -0.63
CA LYS A 84 1.92 -22.27 -0.39
C LYS A 84 2.68 -22.37 0.94
N PRO A 85 2.47 -23.34 1.79
CA PRO A 85 2.43 -24.77 1.52
C PRO A 85 1.05 -25.25 1.07
N LYS A 86 1.04 -26.33 0.34
CA LYS A 86 -0.09 -26.88 -0.41
C LYS A 86 -1.30 -27.34 0.42
N PHE A 87 -1.22 -27.32 1.76
CA PHE A 87 -2.29 -27.85 2.62
C PHE A 87 -3.46 -26.89 2.79
N VAL A 88 -3.29 -25.62 2.40
CA VAL A 88 -4.34 -24.60 2.42
C VAL A 88 -4.32 -23.91 1.07
N ASN A 89 -5.34 -24.14 0.25
CA ASN A 89 -5.51 -23.35 -0.96
C ASN A 89 -5.86 -21.91 -0.58
N ARG A 90 -4.95 -21.00 -0.83
CA ARG A 90 -5.13 -19.55 -0.62
C ARG A 90 -4.87 -18.76 -1.91
N ASP A 91 -4.90 -19.47 -3.04
CA ASP A 91 -4.76 -18.84 -4.34
C ASP A 91 -6.07 -18.13 -4.67
N GLN A 92 -5.99 -16.83 -4.97
CA GLN A 92 -7.15 -16.00 -5.30
C GLN A 92 -6.75 -14.91 -6.29
N GLU A 93 -7.64 -14.60 -7.20
CA GLU A 93 -7.45 -13.54 -8.18
C GLU A 93 -8.72 -12.69 -8.27
N LEU A 94 -8.56 -11.37 -8.12
CA LEU A 94 -9.62 -10.39 -8.33
C LEU A 94 -9.42 -9.68 -9.66
N VAL A 95 -10.52 -9.42 -10.35
CA VAL A 95 -10.58 -8.61 -11.57
C VAL A 95 -11.60 -7.49 -11.37
N PHE A 96 -11.18 -6.26 -11.58
CA PHE A 96 -12.01 -5.06 -11.50
C PHE A 96 -12.47 -4.69 -12.92
N ASN A 97 -13.73 -4.96 -13.23
CA ASN A 97 -14.32 -4.62 -14.52
C ASN A 97 -15.01 -3.26 -14.44
N HIS A 98 -14.32 -2.25 -14.98
CA HIS A 98 -14.80 -0.85 -14.95
C HIS A 98 -15.93 -0.57 -15.95
N GLU A 99 -16.08 -1.39 -17.00
CA GLU A 99 -17.16 -1.23 -17.97
C GLU A 99 -18.51 -1.61 -17.37
N ASN A 100 -18.53 -2.72 -16.62
CA ASN A 100 -19.74 -3.27 -16.02
C ASN A 100 -19.90 -2.89 -14.56
N ASN A 101 -18.95 -2.16 -13.96
CA ASN A 101 -18.89 -1.85 -12.53
C ASN A 101 -19.02 -3.10 -11.65
N THR A 102 -18.26 -4.15 -11.98
CA THR A 102 -18.24 -5.38 -11.21
C THR A 102 -16.83 -5.73 -10.75
N ILE A 103 -16.75 -6.40 -9.62
CA ILE A 103 -15.52 -7.04 -9.15
C ILE A 103 -15.82 -8.53 -9.07
N SER A 104 -14.94 -9.34 -9.65
CA SER A 104 -15.04 -10.79 -9.59
C SER A 104 -13.85 -11.40 -8.89
N SER A 105 -14.08 -12.44 -8.13
CA SER A 105 -13.07 -13.26 -7.48
C SER A 105 -13.10 -14.68 -8.01
N ASN A 106 -11.92 -15.24 -8.23
CA ASN A 106 -11.73 -16.63 -8.63
C ASN A 106 -10.57 -17.25 -7.83
N GLY A 107 -10.77 -18.47 -7.34
CA GLY A 107 -9.77 -19.21 -6.59
C GLY A 107 -10.34 -19.88 -5.35
N ARG A 108 -9.82 -19.57 -4.17
CA ARG A 108 -10.35 -20.09 -2.90
C ARG A 108 -11.83 -19.73 -2.72
N ASP A 109 -12.13 -18.45 -2.88
CA ASP A 109 -13.46 -17.90 -2.72
C ASP A 109 -13.92 -17.31 -4.06
N ASN A 110 -15.08 -17.76 -4.55
CA ASN A 110 -15.60 -17.38 -5.85
C ASN A 110 -16.87 -16.55 -5.66
N TRP A 111 -16.82 -15.31 -6.12
CA TRP A 111 -17.95 -14.37 -6.02
C TRP A 111 -17.88 -13.30 -7.12
N ILE A 112 -19.00 -12.65 -7.38
CA ILE A 112 -19.11 -11.46 -8.23
C ILE A 112 -20.00 -10.47 -7.50
N VAL A 113 -19.55 -9.22 -7.41
CA VAL A 113 -20.32 -8.13 -6.81
C VAL A 113 -20.41 -6.94 -7.76
N GLU A 114 -21.56 -6.28 -7.76
CA GLU A 114 -21.75 -4.99 -8.39
C GLU A 114 -21.31 -3.89 -7.44
N VAL A 115 -20.66 -2.85 -7.96
CA VAL A 115 -20.11 -1.77 -7.15
C VAL A 115 -20.53 -0.40 -7.70
N ASP A 116 -20.64 0.57 -6.82
CA ASP A 116 -20.89 1.96 -7.23
C ASP A 116 -19.62 2.52 -7.87
N LYS A 117 -19.74 2.95 -9.13
CA LYS A 117 -18.66 3.58 -9.90
C LYS A 117 -18.10 4.86 -9.28
N ASN A 118 -18.83 5.49 -8.36
CA ASN A 118 -18.39 6.70 -7.68
C ASN A 118 -17.54 6.42 -6.44
N ILE A 119 -17.48 5.16 -6.00
CA ILE A 119 -16.71 4.74 -4.84
C ILE A 119 -15.37 4.22 -5.31
N GLN A 120 -14.27 4.77 -4.79
CA GLN A 120 -12.95 4.20 -4.97
C GLN A 120 -12.85 2.91 -4.16
N ILE A 121 -12.55 1.80 -4.83
CA ILE A 121 -12.40 0.49 -4.20
C ILE A 121 -11.00 -0.02 -4.49
N LEU A 122 -10.28 -0.40 -3.45
CA LEU A 122 -8.89 -0.78 -3.49
C LEU A 122 -8.70 -2.23 -3.05
N ASP A 123 -7.66 -2.87 -3.57
CA ASP A 123 -7.18 -4.14 -3.04
C ASP A 123 -6.17 -3.92 -1.88
N PRO A 124 -5.81 -4.96 -1.12
CA PRO A 124 -4.91 -4.83 0.04
C PRO A 124 -3.52 -4.28 -0.27
N LEU A 125 -3.01 -4.43 -1.50
CA LEU A 125 -1.70 -3.90 -1.88
C LEU A 125 -1.78 -2.47 -2.39
N ASN A 126 -2.67 -2.17 -3.34
CA ASN A 126 -2.71 -0.84 -3.93
C ASN A 126 -3.32 0.22 -3.00
N SER A 127 -4.07 -0.19 -1.98
CA SER A 127 -4.46 0.69 -0.87
C SER A 127 -3.24 1.34 -0.19
N GLN A 128 -2.11 0.63 -0.15
CA GLN A 128 -0.86 1.15 0.39
C GLN A 128 -0.22 2.19 -0.54
N ILE A 129 -0.47 2.12 -1.85
CA ILE A 129 -0.05 3.16 -2.79
C ILE A 129 -0.91 4.42 -2.61
N GLN A 130 -2.24 4.26 -2.48
CA GLN A 130 -3.12 5.39 -2.20
C GLN A 130 -2.76 6.07 -0.87
N LEU A 131 -2.42 5.29 0.17
CA LEU A 131 -1.90 5.82 1.44
C LEU A 131 -0.67 6.70 1.20
N LYS A 132 0.33 6.20 0.46
CA LYS A 132 1.56 6.96 0.16
C LYS A 132 1.27 8.25 -0.62
N LEU A 133 0.41 8.18 -1.63
CA LEU A 133 -0.01 9.35 -2.42
C LEU A 133 -0.73 10.40 -1.56
N ASN A 134 -1.61 9.97 -0.66
CA ASN A 134 -2.30 10.88 0.25
C ASN A 134 -1.32 11.60 1.17
N ILE A 135 -0.38 10.87 1.78
CA ILE A 135 0.64 11.47 2.66
C ILE A 135 1.57 12.39 1.87
N ALA A 136 2.00 12.00 0.68
CA ALA A 136 2.83 12.83 -0.20
C ALA A 136 2.15 14.17 -0.53
N ASN A 137 0.81 14.18 -0.60
CA ASN A 137 -0.02 15.36 -0.78
C ASN A 137 -0.44 16.04 0.55
N ASN A 138 0.21 15.70 1.67
CA ASN A 138 -0.06 16.23 3.02
C ASN A 138 -1.49 15.98 3.53
N VAL A 139 -2.15 14.94 3.07
CA VAL A 139 -3.45 14.50 3.59
C VAL A 139 -3.20 13.56 4.77
N ASN A 140 -3.39 14.05 5.99
CA ASN A 140 -3.02 13.36 7.22
C ASN A 140 -4.16 12.57 7.88
N ASN A 141 -5.38 12.70 7.36
CA ASN A 141 -6.58 12.00 7.86
C ASN A 141 -7.51 11.72 6.69
N PHE A 142 -7.74 10.43 6.40
CA PHE A 142 -8.54 10.00 5.26
C PHE A 142 -9.09 8.59 5.47
N SER A 143 -10.12 8.23 4.70
CA SER A 143 -10.67 6.87 4.67
C SER A 143 -10.45 6.24 3.31
N LEU A 144 -10.23 4.93 3.29
CA LEU A 144 -10.15 4.12 2.07
C LEU A 144 -11.11 2.93 2.19
N ASN A 145 -11.71 2.54 1.05
CA ASN A 145 -12.55 1.36 0.97
C ASN A 145 -11.75 0.22 0.32
N LEU A 146 -11.65 -0.89 1.02
CA LEU A 146 -10.99 -2.10 0.56
C LEU A 146 -12.02 -3.18 0.30
N ILE A 147 -11.78 -3.99 -0.72
CA ILE A 147 -12.57 -5.18 -0.99
C ILE A 147 -12.13 -6.31 -0.07
N ASP A 148 -13.08 -6.93 0.63
CA ASP A 148 -12.84 -8.16 1.36
C ASP A 148 -12.66 -9.33 0.37
N LEU A 149 -11.59 -10.11 0.55
CA LEU A 149 -11.22 -11.17 -0.37
C LEU A 149 -12.11 -12.41 -0.25
N GLU A 150 -12.76 -12.63 0.89
CA GLU A 150 -13.54 -13.83 1.16
C GLU A 150 -14.95 -13.73 0.58
N ASN A 151 -15.58 -12.56 0.68
CA ASN A 151 -17.00 -12.39 0.37
C ASN A 151 -17.32 -11.24 -0.59
N GLY A 152 -16.33 -10.39 -0.92
CA GLY A 152 -16.55 -9.22 -1.79
C GLY A 152 -17.25 -8.03 -1.13
N GLU A 153 -17.39 -8.03 0.19
CA GLU A 153 -17.92 -6.88 0.92
C GLU A 153 -16.93 -5.71 0.93
N LEU A 154 -17.43 -4.49 1.02
CA LEU A 154 -16.60 -3.32 1.16
C LEU A 154 -16.32 -3.02 2.62
N GLU A 155 -15.05 -2.94 2.95
CA GLU A 155 -14.57 -2.57 4.27
C GLU A 155 -13.97 -1.17 4.24
N SER A 156 -14.46 -0.27 5.08
CA SER A 156 -13.94 1.09 5.22
C SER A 156 -12.91 1.16 6.34
N TYR A 157 -11.76 1.78 6.03
CA TYR A 157 -10.67 1.96 6.97
C TYR A 157 -10.33 3.43 7.12
N GLN A 158 -10.14 3.87 8.37
CA GLN A 158 -9.61 5.18 8.71
C GLN A 158 -8.09 5.11 8.78
N TYR A 159 -7.44 6.12 8.20
CA TYR A 159 -5.99 6.33 8.26
C TYR A 159 -5.70 7.69 8.88
N ILE A 160 -4.85 7.72 9.91
CA ILE A 160 -4.48 8.95 10.62
C ILE A 160 -2.96 8.98 10.78
N VAL A 161 -2.33 10.10 10.43
CA VAL A 161 -0.92 10.34 10.76
C VAL A 161 -0.83 10.67 12.24
N ASP A 162 -0.22 9.76 13.03
CA ASP A 162 -0.16 9.79 14.50
C ASP A 162 1.27 10.09 14.98
N GLY A 163 1.93 11.03 14.33
CA GLY A 163 3.26 11.50 14.73
C GLY A 163 4.41 11.00 13.87
N VAL A 164 5.60 11.09 14.43
CA VAL A 164 6.87 10.70 13.80
C VAL A 164 7.64 9.80 14.75
N LYS A 165 8.28 8.75 14.21
CA LYS A 165 9.18 7.86 14.93
C LYS A 165 10.47 7.71 14.13
N THR A 166 11.61 7.89 14.78
CA THR A 166 12.92 7.61 14.18
C THR A 166 13.16 6.10 14.15
N ILE A 167 13.51 5.57 12.99
CA ILE A 167 13.84 4.16 12.76
C ILE A 167 15.24 4.08 12.19
N GLU A 168 16.05 3.21 12.75
CA GLU A 168 17.37 2.88 12.24
C GLU A 168 17.27 1.85 11.09
N PHE A 169 17.91 2.15 9.97
CA PHE A 169 18.04 1.24 8.85
C PHE A 169 19.46 1.37 8.26
N LYS A 170 20.24 0.30 8.28
CA LYS A 170 21.63 0.26 7.79
C LYS A 170 22.54 1.37 8.38
N ASP A 171 22.53 1.48 9.71
CA ASP A 171 23.32 2.49 10.46
C ASP A 171 22.91 3.96 10.20
N GLU A 172 21.82 4.20 9.47
CA GLU A 172 21.24 5.51 9.26
C GLU A 172 19.90 5.65 9.99
N LEU A 173 19.61 6.87 10.47
CA LEU A 173 18.38 7.18 11.17
C LEU A 173 17.40 7.90 10.24
N TYR A 174 16.19 7.36 10.13
CA TYR A 174 15.12 7.91 9.29
C TYR A 174 13.93 8.34 10.14
N ASP A 175 13.50 9.58 9.97
CA ASP A 175 12.27 10.07 10.57
C ASP A 175 11.08 9.59 9.74
N CYS A 176 10.35 8.62 10.30
CA CYS A 176 9.20 8.00 9.66
C CYS A 176 7.89 8.58 10.20
N MET A 177 7.02 9.00 9.31
CA MET A 177 5.63 9.29 9.67
C MET A 177 4.95 7.99 10.10
N VAL A 178 4.31 8.02 11.25
CA VAL A 178 3.52 6.89 11.77
C VAL A 178 2.09 7.05 11.29
N VAL A 179 1.62 6.14 10.44
CA VAL A 179 0.24 6.14 9.96
C VAL A 179 -0.51 4.97 10.60
N LYS A 180 -1.51 5.30 11.39
CA LYS A 180 -2.39 4.33 12.04
C LYS A 180 -3.60 4.04 11.16
N ARG A 181 -3.87 2.76 10.89
CA ARG A 181 -5.07 2.27 10.23
C ARG A 181 -5.95 1.51 11.20
N THR A 182 -7.24 1.83 11.21
CA THR A 182 -8.27 1.10 11.94
C THR A 182 -9.49 0.86 11.03
N LYS A 183 -10.19 -0.27 11.22
CA LYS A 183 -11.44 -0.55 10.50
C LYS A 183 -12.56 0.32 11.10
N LEU A 184 -13.33 0.99 10.24
CA LEU A 184 -14.53 1.72 10.64
C LEU A 184 -15.68 0.73 10.92
N ASP A 185 -16.61 1.15 11.76
CA ASP A 185 -17.83 0.40 12.07
C ASP A 185 -17.60 -1.05 12.49
N SER A 186 -16.50 -1.29 13.19
CA SER A 186 -16.09 -2.62 13.66
C SER A 186 -15.71 -2.58 15.13
N ASN A 187 -16.11 -3.61 15.87
CA ASN A 187 -15.62 -3.87 17.24
C ASN A 187 -14.23 -4.54 17.21
N SER A 188 -13.57 -4.56 16.07
CA SER A 188 -12.24 -5.15 15.92
C SER A 188 -11.19 -4.26 16.56
N ASN A 189 -10.39 -4.82 17.47
CA ASN A 189 -9.22 -4.16 18.05
C ASN A 189 -7.98 -4.25 17.13
N LYS A 190 -8.18 -4.61 15.85
CA LYS A 190 -7.10 -4.71 14.89
C LYS A 190 -6.59 -3.32 14.49
N VAL A 191 -5.30 -3.09 14.70
CA VAL A 191 -4.59 -1.87 14.34
C VAL A 191 -3.42 -2.21 13.42
N THR A 192 -3.24 -1.41 12.38
CA THR A 192 -2.02 -1.48 11.55
C THR A 192 -1.29 -0.15 11.64
N LEU A 193 0.01 -0.19 11.91
CA LEU A 193 0.91 0.95 11.91
C LEU A 193 1.84 0.85 10.70
N TYR A 194 1.91 1.92 9.91
CA TYR A 194 2.84 2.06 8.80
C TYR A 194 3.88 3.12 9.18
N TYR A 195 5.16 2.77 9.10
CA TYR A 195 6.27 3.69 9.33
C TYR A 195 6.83 4.10 7.97
N VAL A 196 6.52 5.31 7.55
CA VAL A 196 6.71 5.81 6.19
C VAL A 196 7.86 6.81 6.15
N SER A 197 8.94 6.51 5.45
CA SER A 197 10.06 7.43 5.27
C SER A 197 9.87 8.29 4.02
N LYS A 198 9.82 9.61 4.21
CA LYS A 198 9.80 10.58 3.13
C LYS A 198 11.11 10.57 2.34
N ASP A 199 12.24 10.42 3.03
CA ASP A 199 13.59 10.45 2.43
C ASP A 199 13.81 9.27 1.47
N LEU A 200 13.11 8.16 1.72
CA LEU A 200 13.10 6.98 0.84
C LEU A 200 11.87 6.96 -0.11
N GLY A 201 11.38 8.13 -0.56
CA GLY A 201 10.28 8.20 -1.51
C GLY A 201 8.99 7.58 -1.00
N TYR A 202 8.66 7.79 0.27
CA TYR A 202 7.49 7.24 0.96
C TYR A 202 7.48 5.72 1.06
N MET A 203 8.65 5.09 1.11
CA MET A 203 8.75 3.66 1.41
C MET A 203 8.35 3.38 2.87
N PHE A 204 7.84 2.18 3.10
CA PHE A 204 7.66 1.66 4.45
C PHE A 204 8.99 1.08 4.93
N LEU A 205 9.53 1.57 6.04
CA LEU A 205 10.60 0.89 6.74
C LEU A 205 10.04 -0.28 7.53
N GLU A 206 8.82 -0.10 8.05
CA GLU A 206 8.16 -1.13 8.83
C GLU A 206 6.63 -1.01 8.66
N VAL A 207 5.96 -2.14 8.72
CA VAL A 207 4.50 -2.23 8.89
C VAL A 207 4.24 -3.21 10.01
N GLN A 208 3.53 -2.77 11.05
CA GLN A 208 3.12 -3.61 12.18
C GLN A 208 1.61 -3.78 12.15
N GLU A 209 1.13 -5.00 12.26
CA GLU A 209 -0.28 -5.29 12.44
C GLU A 209 -0.46 -6.05 13.75
N SER A 210 -1.28 -5.50 14.64
CA SER A 210 -1.61 -6.11 15.92
C SER A 210 -3.11 -6.32 16.05
N SER A 211 -3.48 -7.46 16.62
CA SER A 211 -4.83 -7.80 17.06
C SER A 211 -4.75 -8.58 18.36
N GLU A 212 -5.87 -8.87 19.00
CA GLU A 212 -5.91 -9.67 20.24
C GLU A 212 -5.25 -11.06 20.10
N LYS A 213 -5.16 -11.58 18.87
CA LYS A 213 -4.75 -12.97 18.62
C LYS A 213 -3.48 -13.11 17.78
N ARG A 214 -3.00 -12.04 17.16
CA ARG A 214 -1.88 -12.13 16.20
C ARG A 214 -1.11 -10.83 16.15
N GLU A 215 0.20 -10.97 16.08
CA GLU A 215 1.12 -9.91 15.70
C GLU A 215 1.81 -10.28 14.39
N GLN A 216 1.90 -9.33 13.48
CA GLN A 216 2.59 -9.50 12.21
C GLN A 216 3.39 -8.25 11.92
N GLN A 217 4.56 -8.44 11.32
CA GLN A 217 5.46 -7.35 10.97
C GLN A 217 5.99 -7.58 9.56
N LEU A 218 6.14 -6.50 8.81
CA LEU A 218 6.88 -6.45 7.57
C LEU A 218 7.97 -5.40 7.73
N GLN A 219 9.24 -5.78 7.65
CA GLN A 219 10.39 -4.92 7.88
C GLN A 219 11.27 -4.83 6.65
N LEU A 220 11.70 -3.63 6.29
CA LEU A 220 12.70 -3.41 5.24
C LEU A 220 14.06 -3.92 5.72
N ILE A 221 14.69 -4.82 4.94
CA ILE A 221 16.01 -5.36 5.25
C ILE A 221 17.09 -4.93 4.23
N GLU A 222 16.69 -4.68 2.98
CA GLU A 222 17.61 -4.19 1.97
C GLU A 222 16.91 -3.35 0.89
N LEU A 223 17.51 -2.24 0.51
CA LEU A 223 17.11 -1.43 -0.63
C LEU A 223 17.94 -1.82 -1.85
N LEU A 224 17.32 -2.43 -2.86
CA LEU A 224 17.99 -2.91 -4.07
C LEU A 224 18.05 -1.81 -5.14
N SER A 225 16.97 -1.02 -5.27
CA SER A 225 16.92 0.16 -6.13
C SER A 225 15.86 1.15 -5.65
N LEU A 226 16.12 2.44 -5.90
CA LEU A 226 15.20 3.56 -5.67
C LEU A 226 15.28 4.50 -6.87
N GLY A 227 14.15 4.62 -7.61
CA GLY A 227 14.03 5.42 -8.84
C GLY A 227 13.64 6.85 -8.62
#